data_d11f46144f05708508ddaae189f5b0e2
#
_entry.id   d11f46144f05708508ddaae189f5b0e2
#
_cell.length_a   1.000
_cell.length_b   1.000
_cell.length_c   1.000
_cell.angle_alpha   90.00
_cell.angle_beta   90.00
_cell.angle_gamma   90.00
#
_symmetry.space_group_name_H-M   'P 1'
#
loop_
_entity.id
_entity.type
_entity.pdbx_description
1 polymer ?
#
loop_
_entity_poly.entity_id
_entity_poly.type
_entity_poly.pdbx_seq_one_letter_code
_entity_poly.pdbx_strand_id
1 'polypeptide(L)'
;MALGRLAENRTYPSLIEECRGLTDATQDLGITMDVCMVMAYADVFQEILGYTLPNELFWEGCNQFVATDAATVDGRLYHGSSVDNDQRPVPYVINNPVIFVRQPNNGLPHVFVTYPGAIWPNSGMNVAGITLGLDTAHPDSPDELSLVGRSNVQIMAKILETATSFEQARTVMETQPRVRANLIMITDGKSRQAGVFEFTGKSLAVRPLQENGVLYVTNHFVLPDMYEKQPLPVDPSSQSRFDRFQQLMEPGQPTSYYGQIDPQVMARILRDRVNPYTQQASPLDQFDDDASPGGNGALRQAMYDPERLKL
;
A
#
# COMPACT_ATOMS: atom_id res chain seq x y z
N MET A 1 -27.20 -7.37 -5.09
CA MET A 1 -27.69 -6.80 -6.38
C MET A 1 -27.44 -5.30 -6.53
N ALA A 2 -27.93 -4.39 -5.66
CA ALA A 2 -27.72 -2.95 -5.86
C ALA A 2 -26.26 -2.50 -5.73
N LEU A 3 -25.53 -3.02 -4.75
CA LEU A 3 -24.10 -2.69 -4.51
C LEU A 3 -23.20 -3.20 -5.64
N GLY A 4 -23.44 -4.43 -6.14
CA GLY A 4 -22.66 -4.97 -7.25
C GLY A 4 -22.79 -4.14 -8.53
N ARG A 5 -24.00 -3.67 -8.85
CA ARG A 5 -24.23 -2.78 -10.01
C ARG A 5 -23.59 -1.41 -9.84
N LEU A 6 -23.60 -0.86 -8.62
CA LEU A 6 -22.92 0.41 -8.34
C LEU A 6 -21.41 0.27 -8.55
N ALA A 7 -20.83 -0.83 -8.08
CA ALA A 7 -19.43 -1.14 -8.26
C ALA A 7 -19.09 -1.35 -9.74
N GLU A 8 -19.89 -2.12 -10.49
CA GLU A 8 -19.67 -2.40 -11.91
C GLU A 8 -19.58 -1.12 -12.75
N ASN A 9 -20.48 -0.17 -12.54
CA ASN A 9 -20.50 1.10 -13.28
C ASN A 9 -19.27 1.98 -13.04
N ARG A 10 -18.46 1.69 -12.02
CA ARG A 10 -17.28 2.46 -11.64
C ARG A 10 -15.99 1.67 -11.75
N THR A 11 -16.07 0.42 -12.17
CA THR A 11 -14.95 -0.47 -12.35
C THR A 11 -14.35 -0.31 -13.74
N TYR A 12 -13.03 -0.45 -13.86
CA TYR A 12 -12.37 -0.47 -15.16
C TYR A 12 -12.80 -1.71 -15.96
N PRO A 13 -12.98 -1.59 -17.28
CA PRO A 13 -13.40 -2.74 -18.12
C PRO A 13 -12.52 -3.97 -17.99
N SER A 14 -11.19 -3.80 -17.84
CA SER A 14 -10.24 -4.91 -17.64
C SER A 14 -10.58 -5.73 -16.39
N LEU A 15 -10.92 -5.08 -15.27
CA LEU A 15 -11.31 -5.77 -14.05
C LEU A 15 -12.68 -6.43 -14.13
N ILE A 16 -13.60 -5.87 -14.92
CA ILE A 16 -14.91 -6.51 -15.20
C ILE A 16 -14.68 -7.83 -15.96
N GLU A 17 -13.78 -7.84 -16.96
CA GLU A 17 -13.45 -9.07 -17.70
C GLU A 17 -12.77 -10.10 -16.79
N GLU A 18 -11.88 -9.67 -15.88
CA GLU A 18 -11.30 -10.59 -14.89
C GLU A 18 -12.35 -11.18 -13.96
N CYS A 19 -13.30 -10.37 -13.48
CA CYS A 19 -14.41 -10.87 -12.69
C CYS A 19 -15.27 -11.89 -13.46
N ARG A 20 -15.49 -11.69 -14.76
CA ARG A 20 -16.17 -12.69 -15.59
C ARG A 20 -15.38 -14.00 -15.63
N GLY A 21 -14.08 -13.93 -15.91
CA GLY A 21 -13.21 -15.11 -15.92
C GLY A 21 -13.19 -15.85 -14.57
N LEU A 22 -13.13 -15.11 -13.47
CA LEU A 22 -13.20 -15.68 -12.13
C LEU A 22 -14.53 -16.37 -11.87
N THR A 23 -15.66 -15.73 -12.18
CA THR A 23 -17.01 -16.30 -11.97
C THR A 23 -17.24 -17.51 -12.86
N ASP A 24 -16.79 -17.48 -14.10
CA ASP A 24 -16.87 -18.63 -15.01
C ASP A 24 -16.08 -19.84 -14.51
N ALA A 25 -14.90 -19.61 -13.95
CA ALA A 25 -14.03 -20.65 -13.40
C ALA A 25 -14.49 -21.19 -12.03
N THR A 26 -15.39 -20.50 -11.34
CA THR A 26 -15.81 -20.83 -9.95
C THR A 26 -17.32 -20.96 -9.81
N GLN A 27 -18.02 -21.33 -10.87
CA GLN A 27 -19.47 -21.50 -10.87
C GLN A 27 -19.94 -22.52 -9.83
N ASP A 28 -19.19 -23.61 -9.66
CA ASP A 28 -19.45 -24.67 -8.68
C ASP A 28 -19.26 -24.22 -7.22
N LEU A 29 -18.53 -23.13 -7.00
CA LEU A 29 -18.31 -22.53 -5.68
C LEU A 29 -19.34 -21.43 -5.35
N GLY A 30 -20.24 -21.11 -6.28
CA GLY A 30 -21.25 -20.08 -6.09
C GLY A 30 -20.71 -18.64 -6.05
N ILE A 31 -19.50 -18.40 -6.56
CA ILE A 31 -18.94 -17.05 -6.69
C ILE A 31 -19.60 -16.37 -7.89
N THR A 32 -20.35 -15.33 -7.61
CA THR A 32 -21.10 -14.59 -8.62
C THR A 32 -20.40 -13.30 -9.02
N MET A 33 -20.83 -12.71 -10.16
CA MET A 33 -20.33 -11.41 -10.60
C MET A 33 -20.56 -10.33 -9.53
N ASP A 34 -21.70 -10.33 -8.86
CA ASP A 34 -21.98 -9.41 -7.74
C ASP A 34 -20.95 -9.55 -6.61
N VAL A 35 -20.56 -10.77 -6.26
CA VAL A 35 -19.53 -11.02 -5.23
C VAL A 35 -18.18 -10.48 -5.67
N CYS A 36 -17.74 -10.78 -6.89
CA CYS A 36 -16.48 -10.27 -7.41
C CYS A 36 -16.46 -8.73 -7.48
N MET A 37 -17.55 -8.11 -7.91
CA MET A 37 -17.64 -6.65 -7.96
C MET A 37 -17.63 -6.00 -6.57
N VAL A 38 -18.29 -6.61 -5.59
CA VAL A 38 -18.21 -6.15 -4.19
C VAL A 38 -16.78 -6.27 -3.68
N MET A 39 -16.11 -7.37 -3.96
CA MET A 39 -14.70 -7.53 -3.59
C MET A 39 -13.79 -6.52 -4.31
N ALA A 40 -14.03 -6.21 -5.58
CA ALA A 40 -13.28 -5.19 -6.31
C ALA A 40 -13.47 -3.75 -5.77
N TYR A 41 -14.40 -3.56 -4.87
CA TYR A 41 -14.68 -2.34 -4.12
C TYR A 41 -14.52 -2.53 -2.60
N ALA A 42 -13.80 -3.56 -2.17
CA ALA A 42 -13.71 -3.91 -0.75
C ALA A 42 -13.15 -2.77 0.11
N ASP A 43 -12.16 -2.01 -0.39
CA ASP A 43 -11.61 -0.84 0.27
C ASP A 43 -12.67 0.26 0.50
N VAL A 44 -13.60 0.45 -0.44
CA VAL A 44 -14.71 1.40 -0.32
C VAL A 44 -15.72 0.93 0.72
N PHE A 45 -16.09 -0.34 0.69
CA PHE A 45 -17.03 -0.89 1.67
C PHE A 45 -16.45 -0.92 3.06
N GLN A 46 -15.16 -1.20 3.20
CA GLN A 46 -14.46 -1.14 4.46
C GLN A 46 -14.50 0.26 5.07
N GLU A 47 -14.28 1.32 4.27
CA GLU A 47 -14.41 2.68 4.72
C GLU A 47 -15.82 3.02 5.19
N ILE A 48 -16.84 2.65 4.40
CA ILE A 48 -18.25 2.88 4.77
C ILE A 48 -18.58 2.13 6.08
N LEU A 49 -18.12 0.91 6.23
CA LEU A 49 -18.32 0.12 7.44
C LEU A 49 -17.56 0.71 8.63
N GLY A 50 -16.36 1.24 8.43
CA GLY A 50 -15.55 1.89 9.46
C GLY A 50 -16.25 3.08 10.13
N TYR A 51 -17.11 3.80 9.41
CA TYR A 51 -17.96 4.87 10.00
C TYR A 51 -19.21 4.36 10.71
N THR A 52 -19.59 3.10 10.52
CA THR A 52 -20.85 2.54 11.04
C THR A 52 -20.62 1.49 12.12
N LEU A 53 -19.42 0.95 12.22
CA LEU A 53 -19.04 -0.10 13.16
C LEU A 53 -17.92 0.40 14.10
N PRO A 54 -17.78 -0.17 15.31
CA PRO A 54 -16.68 0.18 16.20
C PRO A 54 -15.31 -0.03 15.56
N ASN A 55 -14.41 0.94 15.70
CA ASN A 55 -13.06 0.94 15.11
C ASN A 55 -12.20 -0.29 15.49
N GLU A 56 -12.51 -0.93 16.62
CA GLU A 56 -11.82 -2.14 17.11
C GLU A 56 -11.91 -3.35 16.16
N LEU A 57 -12.83 -3.32 15.20
CA LEU A 57 -13.01 -4.40 14.22
C LEU A 57 -12.16 -4.24 12.95
N PHE A 58 -11.56 -3.07 12.74
CA PHE A 58 -10.87 -2.69 11.50
C PHE A 58 -9.48 -2.12 11.76
N TRP A 59 -8.71 -2.77 12.65
CA TRP A 59 -7.33 -2.38 12.83
C TRP A 59 -6.53 -2.76 11.57
N GLU A 60 -5.95 -1.74 10.95
CA GLU A 60 -5.07 -1.86 9.79
C GLU A 60 -3.78 -1.10 10.08
N GLY A 61 -2.67 -1.78 9.93
CA GLY A 61 -1.37 -1.18 9.86
C GLY A 61 -0.76 -1.48 8.50
N CYS A 62 -0.01 -0.58 7.99
CA CYS A 62 0.83 -0.80 6.81
C CYS A 62 2.05 0.09 6.93
N ASN A 63 3.10 -0.25 6.21
CA ASN A 63 4.26 0.63 6.14
C ASN A 63 5.08 0.36 4.88
N GLN A 64 5.71 1.40 4.37
CA GLN A 64 6.57 1.31 3.20
C GLN A 64 7.78 2.22 3.34
N PHE A 65 8.83 1.89 2.61
CA PHE A 65 9.97 2.76 2.44
C PHE A 65 10.60 2.65 1.06
N VAL A 66 11.30 3.69 0.68
CA VAL A 66 12.20 3.74 -0.49
C VAL A 66 13.56 4.19 -0.02
N ALA A 67 14.59 3.58 -0.60
CA ALA A 67 15.97 4.02 -0.47
C ALA A 67 16.64 4.02 -1.85
N THR A 68 17.49 5.03 -2.12
CA THR A 68 18.24 5.14 -3.37
C THR A 68 19.52 5.95 -3.18
N ASP A 69 20.34 6.02 -4.20
CA ASP A 69 21.56 6.82 -4.26
C ASP A 69 22.48 6.61 -3.05
N ALA A 70 22.80 7.67 -2.29
CA ALA A 70 23.70 7.59 -1.14
C ALA A 70 23.17 6.72 0.02
N ALA A 71 21.88 6.43 0.07
CA ALA A 71 21.29 5.58 1.10
C ALA A 71 21.53 4.08 0.87
N THR A 72 21.84 3.68 -0.36
CA THR A 72 22.00 2.27 -0.74
C THR A 72 23.45 1.93 -1.08
N VAL A 73 23.83 0.64 -0.92
CA VAL A 73 25.19 0.16 -1.17
C VAL A 73 25.65 0.40 -2.61
N ASP A 74 24.74 0.34 -3.55
CA ASP A 74 25.01 0.34 -4.99
C ASP A 74 24.32 1.47 -5.76
N GLY A 75 23.74 2.42 -5.04
CA GLY A 75 23.07 3.59 -5.60
C GLY A 75 21.72 3.30 -6.24
N ARG A 76 21.23 2.04 -6.22
CA ARG A 76 19.94 1.67 -6.82
C ARG A 76 18.76 2.05 -5.93
N LEU A 77 17.62 2.19 -6.61
CA LEU A 77 16.35 2.36 -5.92
C LEU A 77 15.81 1.01 -5.45
N TYR A 78 15.48 0.95 -4.18
CA TYR A 78 14.77 -0.17 -3.56
C TYR A 78 13.47 0.31 -2.92
N HIS A 79 12.42 -0.50 -3.03
CA HIS A 79 11.14 -0.24 -2.41
C HIS A 79 10.70 -1.43 -1.55
N GLY A 80 10.47 -1.20 -0.25
CA GLY A 80 9.94 -2.17 0.70
C GLY A 80 8.51 -1.83 1.08
N SER A 81 7.64 -2.84 1.14
CA SER A 81 6.23 -2.69 1.49
C SER A 81 5.81 -3.79 2.46
N SER A 82 5.11 -3.44 3.51
CA SER A 82 4.45 -4.35 4.45
C SER A 82 2.95 -4.05 4.49
N VAL A 83 2.15 -5.10 4.48
CA VAL A 83 0.72 -5.03 4.74
C VAL A 83 0.47 -5.71 6.06
N ASP A 84 -0.06 -4.96 7.00
CA ASP A 84 -0.26 -5.38 8.38
C ASP A 84 -1.75 -5.39 8.71
N ASN A 85 -2.18 -6.35 9.51
CA ASN A 85 -3.53 -6.43 10.04
C ASN A 85 -3.56 -7.39 11.24
N ASP A 86 -4.60 -7.36 12.04
CA ASP A 86 -4.81 -8.37 13.08
C ASP A 86 -4.90 -9.76 12.43
N GLN A 87 -3.99 -10.65 12.80
CA GLN A 87 -3.90 -11.98 12.24
C GLN A 87 -5.03 -12.90 12.69
N ARG A 88 -5.66 -12.62 13.81
CA ARG A 88 -6.69 -13.48 14.43
C ARG A 88 -7.94 -13.63 13.57
N PRO A 89 -8.52 -12.57 12.96
CA PRO A 89 -9.71 -12.71 12.14
C PRO A 89 -9.45 -13.21 10.71
N VAL A 90 -8.18 -13.22 10.25
CA VAL A 90 -7.84 -13.49 8.85
C VAL A 90 -6.75 -14.55 8.62
N PRO A 91 -6.78 -15.69 9.34
CA PRO A 91 -5.71 -16.69 9.23
C PRO A 91 -5.55 -17.25 7.81
N TYR A 92 -6.61 -17.26 6.99
CA TYR A 92 -6.54 -17.72 5.61
C TYR A 92 -5.66 -16.82 4.74
N VAL A 93 -5.59 -15.51 5.03
CA VAL A 93 -4.75 -14.56 4.29
C VAL A 93 -3.27 -14.86 4.51
N ILE A 94 -2.88 -15.15 5.76
CA ILE A 94 -1.50 -15.45 6.14
C ILE A 94 -1.03 -16.78 5.53
N ASN A 95 -1.90 -17.77 5.55
CA ASN A 95 -1.56 -19.13 5.14
C ASN A 95 -1.60 -19.33 3.61
N ASN A 96 -2.16 -18.38 2.87
CA ASN A 96 -2.36 -18.50 1.43
C ASN A 96 -1.91 -17.22 0.67
N PRO A 97 -0.63 -16.85 0.72
CA PRO A 97 -0.13 -15.72 -0.05
C PRO A 97 -0.28 -16.01 -1.55
N VAL A 98 -0.68 -15.00 -2.33
CA VAL A 98 -0.84 -15.11 -3.78
C VAL A 98 0.00 -14.05 -4.48
N ILE A 99 0.76 -14.48 -5.47
CA ILE A 99 1.46 -13.61 -6.41
C ILE A 99 0.76 -13.73 -7.76
N PHE A 100 0.16 -12.63 -8.20
CA PHE A 100 -0.41 -12.54 -9.55
C PHE A 100 0.65 -12.06 -10.53
N VAL A 101 0.82 -12.81 -11.62
CA VAL A 101 1.61 -12.40 -12.78
C VAL A 101 0.65 -12.17 -13.93
N ARG A 102 0.45 -10.91 -14.31
CA ARG A 102 -0.48 -10.53 -15.36
C ARG A 102 0.23 -10.17 -16.64
N GLN A 103 -0.32 -10.63 -17.75
CA GLN A 103 0.11 -10.31 -19.11
C GLN A 103 -1.11 -9.88 -19.92
N PRO A 104 -1.62 -8.65 -19.69
CA PRO A 104 -2.82 -8.18 -20.37
C PRO A 104 -2.56 -8.01 -21.88
N ASN A 105 -3.59 -8.28 -22.70
CA ASN A 105 -3.50 -8.10 -24.15
C ASN A 105 -3.24 -6.63 -24.54
N ASN A 106 -3.79 -5.70 -23.75
CA ASN A 106 -3.65 -4.25 -23.96
C ASN A 106 -3.20 -3.61 -22.64
N GLY A 107 -1.91 -3.64 -22.36
CA GLY A 107 -1.34 -3.09 -21.14
C GLY A 107 0.03 -3.65 -20.83
N LEU A 108 0.65 -3.14 -19.77
CA LEU A 108 1.97 -3.57 -19.34
C LEU A 108 1.88 -4.87 -18.53
N PRO A 109 2.72 -5.87 -18.80
CA PRO A 109 2.92 -6.98 -17.90
C PRO A 109 3.31 -6.48 -16.52
N HIS A 110 2.71 -7.08 -15.48
CA HIS A 110 2.96 -6.68 -14.10
C HIS A 110 2.77 -7.82 -13.11
N VAL A 111 3.38 -7.66 -11.96
CA VAL A 111 3.25 -8.59 -10.83
C VAL A 111 2.73 -7.82 -9.62
N PHE A 112 1.89 -8.47 -8.82
CA PHE A 112 1.48 -7.93 -7.54
C PHE A 112 1.23 -9.03 -6.51
N VAL A 113 1.39 -8.65 -5.24
CA VAL A 113 1.20 -9.54 -4.09
C VAL A 113 -0.13 -9.20 -3.44
N THR A 114 -0.93 -10.22 -3.18
CA THR A 114 -2.24 -10.08 -2.55
C THR A 114 -2.65 -11.38 -1.85
N TYR A 115 -3.93 -11.64 -1.67
CA TYR A 115 -4.51 -12.82 -1.04
C TYR A 115 -5.59 -13.46 -1.92
N PRO A 116 -5.99 -14.70 -1.65
CA PRO A 116 -6.98 -15.42 -2.45
C PRO A 116 -8.29 -14.64 -2.60
N GLY A 117 -8.80 -14.56 -3.81
CA GLY A 117 -10.03 -13.84 -4.14
C GLY A 117 -9.85 -12.35 -4.41
N ALA A 118 -8.73 -11.73 -4.03
CA ALA A 118 -8.43 -10.35 -4.37
C ALA A 118 -7.79 -10.28 -5.76
N ILE A 119 -8.46 -9.61 -6.70
CA ILE A 119 -7.97 -9.39 -8.07
C ILE A 119 -7.31 -8.01 -8.25
N TRP A 120 -6.95 -7.36 -7.17
CA TRP A 120 -6.32 -6.03 -7.14
C TRP A 120 -5.02 -6.04 -6.35
N PRO A 121 -4.09 -5.12 -6.67
CA PRO A 121 -2.82 -5.00 -5.95
C PRO A 121 -3.01 -4.32 -4.58
N ASN A 122 -2.28 -4.79 -3.56
CA ASN A 122 -1.91 -3.97 -2.42
C ASN A 122 -0.50 -3.41 -2.59
N SER A 123 0.39 -4.16 -3.23
CA SER A 123 1.68 -3.69 -3.73
C SER A 123 2.04 -4.45 -5.00
N GLY A 124 2.79 -3.82 -5.90
CA GLY A 124 3.13 -4.44 -7.17
C GLY A 124 4.21 -3.70 -7.96
N MET A 125 4.61 -4.32 -9.07
CA MET A 125 5.59 -3.79 -10.00
C MET A 125 5.22 -4.14 -11.43
N ASN A 126 5.39 -3.20 -12.36
CA ASN A 126 5.25 -3.48 -13.79
C ASN A 126 6.60 -3.58 -14.51
N VAL A 127 6.58 -4.06 -15.76
CA VAL A 127 7.80 -4.24 -16.57
C VAL A 127 8.49 -2.92 -16.96
N ALA A 128 7.86 -1.78 -16.74
CA ALA A 128 8.48 -0.48 -16.92
C ALA A 128 9.34 -0.06 -15.71
N GLY A 129 9.28 -0.80 -14.60
CA GLY A 129 9.97 -0.49 -13.35
C GLY A 129 9.19 0.48 -12.45
N ILE A 130 7.89 0.62 -12.65
CA ILE A 130 7.02 1.33 -11.72
C ILE A 130 6.63 0.37 -10.62
N THR A 131 6.91 0.72 -9.36
CA THR A 131 6.38 0.01 -8.19
C THR A 131 5.40 0.86 -7.42
N LEU A 132 4.51 0.23 -6.71
CA LEU A 132 3.56 0.91 -5.83
C LEU A 132 3.16 0.04 -4.65
N GLY A 133 2.68 0.69 -3.60
CA GLY A 133 2.09 0.05 -2.44
C GLY A 133 1.11 0.99 -1.74
N LEU A 134 0.19 0.42 -0.98
CA LEU A 134 -0.92 1.09 -0.32
C LEU A 134 -0.76 1.04 1.18
N ASP A 135 -0.94 2.19 1.83
CA ASP A 135 -1.15 2.30 3.28
C ASP A 135 -2.51 2.94 3.56
N THR A 136 -3.22 2.39 4.53
CA THR A 136 -4.51 2.92 4.92
C THR A 136 -4.34 4.24 5.68
N ALA A 137 -5.18 5.22 5.37
CA ALA A 137 -5.38 6.41 6.15
C ALA A 137 -6.89 6.69 6.24
N HIS A 138 -7.30 7.38 7.29
CA HIS A 138 -8.70 7.75 7.50
C HIS A 138 -8.83 9.27 7.49
N PRO A 139 -9.86 9.82 6.84
CA PRO A 139 -10.13 11.24 6.95
C PRO A 139 -10.81 11.54 8.29
N ASP A 140 -10.63 12.75 8.81
CA ASP A 140 -11.28 13.25 10.01
C ASP A 140 -12.80 13.38 9.83
N SER A 141 -13.25 13.61 8.61
CA SER A 141 -14.65 13.83 8.29
C SER A 141 -15.13 13.02 7.11
N PRO A 142 -16.36 12.44 7.13
CA PRO A 142 -16.98 11.84 5.96
C PRO A 142 -17.16 12.81 4.79
N ASP A 143 -17.06 14.12 5.02
CA ASP A 143 -17.08 15.13 3.96
C ASP A 143 -15.88 15.02 3.02
N GLU A 144 -14.77 14.43 3.45
CA GLU A 144 -13.59 14.14 2.61
C GLU A 144 -13.78 12.89 1.72
N LEU A 145 -14.89 12.17 1.82
CA LEU A 145 -15.25 11.07 0.92
C LEU A 145 -15.87 11.57 -0.39
N SER A 146 -15.75 10.79 -1.44
CA SER A 146 -16.39 11.04 -2.72
C SER A 146 -17.14 9.81 -3.23
N LEU A 147 -18.47 9.87 -3.20
CA LEU A 147 -19.33 8.76 -3.67
C LEU A 147 -19.30 8.52 -5.19
N VAL A 148 -18.60 9.39 -5.95
CA VAL A 148 -18.48 9.26 -7.41
C VAL A 148 -17.10 8.75 -7.84
N GLY A 149 -16.22 8.46 -6.88
CA GLY A 149 -14.86 7.99 -7.15
C GLY A 149 -14.77 6.51 -7.53
N ARG A 150 -13.56 6.10 -7.87
CA ARG A 150 -13.17 4.70 -8.06
C ARG A 150 -12.50 4.18 -6.80
N SER A 151 -12.54 2.87 -6.62
CA SER A 151 -11.72 2.18 -5.61
C SER A 151 -10.23 2.48 -5.82
N ASN A 152 -9.51 2.79 -4.74
CA ASN A 152 -8.10 3.15 -4.80
C ASN A 152 -7.23 1.99 -5.30
N VAL A 153 -7.55 0.75 -4.93
CA VAL A 153 -6.83 -0.44 -5.41
C VAL A 153 -7.05 -0.68 -6.91
N GLN A 154 -8.17 -0.25 -7.47
CA GLN A 154 -8.37 -0.26 -8.92
C GLN A 154 -7.54 0.82 -9.63
N ILE A 155 -7.38 1.99 -9.01
CA ILE A 155 -6.47 3.04 -9.53
C ILE A 155 -5.02 2.52 -9.55
N MET A 156 -4.60 1.80 -8.50
CA MET A 156 -3.29 1.14 -8.46
C MET A 156 -3.14 0.11 -9.59
N ALA A 157 -4.14 -0.74 -9.82
CA ALA A 157 -4.14 -1.68 -10.94
C ALA A 157 -3.98 -0.95 -12.28
N LYS A 158 -4.70 0.18 -12.46
CA LYS A 158 -4.58 1.02 -13.66
C LYS A 158 -3.17 1.59 -13.84
N ILE A 159 -2.51 2.03 -12.78
CA ILE A 159 -1.13 2.50 -12.83
C ILE A 159 -0.20 1.38 -13.28
N LEU A 160 -0.28 0.18 -12.68
CA LEU A 160 0.54 -0.96 -13.08
C LEU A 160 0.31 -1.35 -14.55
N GLU A 161 -0.91 -1.26 -15.01
CA GLU A 161 -1.30 -1.62 -16.38
C GLU A 161 -0.84 -0.61 -17.44
N THR A 162 -0.64 0.68 -17.07
CA THR A 162 -0.46 1.73 -18.08
C THR A 162 0.73 2.67 -17.89
N ALA A 163 1.23 2.85 -16.67
CA ALA A 163 2.26 3.84 -16.41
C ALA A 163 3.66 3.32 -16.76
N THR A 164 4.42 4.08 -17.56
CA THR A 164 5.81 3.79 -17.93
C THR A 164 6.81 4.75 -17.28
N SER A 165 6.33 5.75 -16.52
CA SER A 165 7.12 6.71 -15.78
C SER A 165 6.38 7.19 -14.54
N PHE A 166 7.11 7.81 -13.60
CA PHE A 166 6.53 8.44 -12.41
C PHE A 166 5.47 9.48 -12.78
N GLU A 167 5.73 10.33 -13.78
CA GLU A 167 4.79 11.36 -14.21
C GLU A 167 3.49 10.80 -14.81
N GLN A 168 3.56 9.67 -15.50
CA GLN A 168 2.34 9.01 -15.98
C GLN A 168 1.54 8.41 -14.81
N ALA A 169 2.20 7.79 -13.84
CA ALA A 169 1.55 7.31 -12.62
C ALA A 169 0.90 8.46 -11.84
N ARG A 170 1.62 9.59 -11.70
CA ARG A 170 1.11 10.83 -11.11
C ARG A 170 -0.13 11.35 -11.84
N THR A 171 -0.08 11.39 -13.17
CA THR A 171 -1.24 11.81 -13.98
C THR A 171 -2.48 10.94 -13.72
N VAL A 172 -2.29 9.63 -13.57
CA VAL A 172 -3.40 8.73 -13.20
C VAL A 172 -3.94 9.11 -11.82
N MET A 173 -3.08 9.32 -10.83
CA MET A 173 -3.50 9.71 -9.48
C MET A 173 -4.24 11.06 -9.46
N GLU A 174 -3.80 12.03 -10.25
CA GLU A 174 -4.40 13.37 -10.30
C GLU A 174 -5.73 13.41 -11.05
N THR A 175 -5.89 12.59 -12.08
CA THR A 175 -7.06 12.63 -12.98
C THR A 175 -8.17 11.67 -12.61
N GLN A 176 -7.87 10.59 -11.88
CA GLN A 176 -8.91 9.64 -11.48
C GLN A 176 -9.62 10.10 -10.20
N PRO A 177 -10.96 10.15 -10.21
CA PRO A 177 -11.71 10.46 -8.99
C PRO A 177 -11.55 9.31 -7.99
N ARG A 178 -11.22 9.63 -6.76
CA ARG A 178 -10.99 8.69 -5.63
C ARG A 178 -12.16 8.72 -4.68
N VAL A 179 -12.43 7.62 -4.00
CA VAL A 179 -13.53 7.52 -3.04
C VAL A 179 -13.08 7.88 -1.63
N ARG A 180 -11.98 7.31 -1.17
CA ARG A 180 -11.54 7.36 0.24
C ARG A 180 -10.12 7.88 0.40
N ALA A 181 -9.73 8.08 1.65
CA ALA A 181 -8.37 8.40 2.03
C ALA A 181 -7.46 7.17 1.94
N ASN A 182 -6.26 7.37 1.48
CA ASN A 182 -5.13 6.44 1.56
C ASN A 182 -3.81 7.19 1.35
N LEU A 183 -2.73 6.43 1.52
CA LEU A 183 -1.38 6.81 1.15
C LEU A 183 -0.90 5.78 0.11
N ILE A 184 -0.45 6.24 -1.04
CA ILE A 184 0.14 5.36 -2.05
C ILE A 184 1.57 5.82 -2.32
N MET A 185 2.53 4.96 -2.01
CA MET A 185 3.92 5.16 -2.42
C MET A 185 4.07 4.66 -3.84
N ILE A 186 4.65 5.48 -4.72
CA ILE A 186 4.94 5.13 -6.11
C ILE A 186 6.41 5.40 -6.37
N THR A 187 7.08 4.49 -7.09
CA THR A 187 8.46 4.67 -7.54
C THR A 187 8.63 4.40 -9.02
N ASP A 188 9.67 4.98 -9.59
CA ASP A 188 10.13 4.71 -10.96
C ASP A 188 11.63 4.34 -10.90
N GLY A 189 11.93 3.08 -11.15
CA GLY A 189 13.31 2.58 -11.12
C GLY A 189 14.21 3.17 -12.20
N LYS A 190 13.67 3.64 -13.33
CA LYS A 190 14.47 4.23 -14.41
C LYS A 190 14.95 5.62 -14.10
N SER A 191 14.08 6.45 -13.54
CA SER A 191 14.39 7.84 -13.18
C SER A 191 14.83 8.00 -11.72
N ARG A 192 14.70 6.94 -10.90
CA ARG A 192 14.89 6.93 -9.44
C ARG A 192 14.03 7.95 -8.71
N GLN A 193 12.89 8.28 -9.29
CA GLN A 193 11.89 9.12 -8.64
C GLN A 193 11.01 8.28 -7.73
N ALA A 194 10.58 8.89 -6.64
CA ALA A 194 9.58 8.32 -5.73
C ALA A 194 8.75 9.41 -5.08
N GLY A 195 7.55 9.06 -4.66
CA GLY A 195 6.68 9.96 -3.91
C GLY A 195 5.60 9.19 -3.17
N VAL A 196 5.17 9.74 -2.05
CA VAL A 196 3.96 9.33 -1.33
C VAL A 196 2.83 10.26 -1.74
N PHE A 197 1.81 9.71 -2.33
CA PHE A 197 0.55 10.38 -2.63
C PHE A 197 -0.32 10.30 -1.38
N GLU A 198 -0.45 11.41 -0.67
CA GLU A 198 -1.32 11.57 0.48
C GLU A 198 -2.66 12.14 -0.01
N PHE A 199 -3.76 11.41 0.17
CA PHE A 199 -5.02 11.85 -0.42
C PHE A 199 -6.27 11.39 0.34
N THR A 200 -7.35 12.14 0.08
CA THR A 200 -8.73 11.78 0.42
C THR A 200 -9.55 11.64 -0.87
N GLY A 201 -10.85 11.47 -0.75
CA GLY A 201 -11.76 11.54 -1.92
C GLY A 201 -11.75 12.90 -2.63
N LYS A 202 -11.36 13.98 -1.94
CA LYS A 202 -11.41 15.36 -2.47
C LYS A 202 -10.06 16.06 -2.56
N SER A 203 -9.07 15.64 -1.78
CA SER A 203 -7.78 16.30 -1.67
C SER A 203 -6.66 15.36 -2.12
N LEU A 204 -5.57 15.91 -2.63
CA LEU A 204 -4.36 15.19 -3.01
C LEU A 204 -3.14 16.08 -2.84
N ALA A 205 -2.12 15.55 -2.19
CA ALA A 205 -0.79 16.15 -2.14
C ALA A 205 0.27 15.05 -2.35
N VAL A 206 1.45 15.44 -2.84
CA VAL A 206 2.55 14.51 -3.11
C VAL A 206 3.75 14.89 -2.27
N ARG A 207 4.19 13.99 -1.41
CA ARG A 207 5.44 14.10 -0.65
C ARG A 207 6.55 13.43 -1.44
N PRO A 208 7.50 14.21 -2.00
CA PRO A 208 8.55 13.67 -2.87
C PRO A 208 9.61 12.91 -2.07
N LEU A 209 10.42 12.12 -2.78
CA LEU A 209 11.66 11.56 -2.28
C LEU A 209 12.54 12.69 -1.73
N GLN A 210 13.13 12.49 -0.55
CA GLN A 210 14.00 13.48 0.08
C GLN A 210 15.38 13.51 -0.59
N GLU A 211 16.10 14.62 -0.42
CA GLU A 211 17.45 14.81 -1.00
C GLU A 211 18.48 13.77 -0.49
N ASN A 212 18.27 13.23 0.70
CA ASN A 212 19.10 12.16 1.27
C ASN A 212 18.81 10.78 0.66
N GLY A 213 17.87 10.66 -0.29
CA GLY A 213 17.56 9.42 -0.98
C GLY A 213 16.69 8.44 -0.19
N VAL A 214 16.03 8.88 0.89
CA VAL A 214 15.08 8.05 1.64
C VAL A 214 13.68 8.66 1.67
N LEU A 215 12.68 7.78 1.72
CA LEU A 215 11.28 8.15 1.88
C LEU A 215 10.57 6.99 2.59
N TYR A 216 9.73 7.27 3.58
CA TYR A 216 8.99 6.25 4.30
C TYR A 216 7.58 6.76 4.65
N VAL A 217 6.67 5.84 4.86
CA VAL A 217 5.27 6.10 5.13
C VAL A 217 4.69 5.02 6.05
N THR A 218 3.75 5.44 6.87
CA THR A 218 2.90 4.61 7.71
C THR A 218 1.44 5.03 7.50
N ASN A 219 0.57 4.98 8.48
CA ASN A 219 -0.87 5.18 8.33
C ASN A 219 -1.36 6.59 8.67
N HIS A 220 -0.55 7.63 8.46
CA HIS A 220 -0.96 9.01 8.71
C HIS A 220 -0.41 10.00 7.67
N PHE A 221 -1.12 11.10 7.48
CA PHE A 221 -0.69 12.21 6.64
C PHE A 221 0.38 13.03 7.31
N VAL A 222 1.39 13.44 6.55
CA VAL A 222 2.56 14.20 7.03
C VAL A 222 2.59 15.61 6.46
N LEU A 223 2.13 15.79 5.20
CA LEU A 223 2.12 17.09 4.55
C LEU A 223 1.17 18.06 5.25
N PRO A 224 1.55 19.34 5.45
CA PRO A 224 0.73 20.30 6.20
C PRO A 224 -0.71 20.41 5.69
N ASP A 225 -0.91 20.46 4.37
CA ASP A 225 -2.24 20.56 3.76
C ASP A 225 -3.12 19.31 3.94
N MET A 226 -2.50 18.19 4.30
CA MET A 226 -3.18 16.92 4.54
C MET A 226 -3.29 16.56 6.02
N TYR A 227 -2.33 17.01 6.84
CA TYR A 227 -2.22 16.64 8.25
C TYR A 227 -3.50 16.95 9.05
N GLU A 228 -4.13 18.09 8.79
CA GLU A 228 -5.38 18.49 9.48
C GLU A 228 -6.63 17.75 8.97
N LYS A 229 -6.50 16.94 7.91
CA LYS A 229 -7.61 16.17 7.32
C LYS A 229 -7.74 14.75 7.87
N GLN A 230 -6.97 14.41 8.89
CA GLN A 230 -6.97 13.11 9.56
C GLN A 230 -7.38 13.24 11.03
N PRO A 231 -7.83 12.16 11.69
CA PRO A 231 -8.08 12.18 13.14
C PRO A 231 -6.81 12.58 13.91
N LEU A 232 -6.97 13.44 14.89
CA LEU A 232 -5.89 13.90 15.76
C LEU A 232 -6.24 13.61 17.24
N PRO A 233 -5.25 13.22 18.07
CA PRO A 233 -3.84 13.00 17.71
C PRO A 233 -3.65 11.84 16.73
N VAL A 234 -2.53 11.84 16.01
CA VAL A 234 -2.14 10.73 15.13
C VAL A 234 -2.09 9.42 15.94
N ASP A 235 -2.50 8.34 15.32
CA ASP A 235 -2.45 7.00 15.91
C ASP A 235 -1.04 6.67 16.45
N PRO A 236 -0.90 6.27 17.72
CA PRO A 236 0.41 6.04 18.34
C PRO A 236 1.24 4.96 17.64
N SER A 237 0.61 3.89 17.11
CA SER A 237 1.30 2.86 16.34
C SER A 237 1.87 3.43 15.05
N SER A 238 1.07 4.19 14.31
CA SER A 238 1.51 4.82 13.08
C SER A 238 2.69 5.77 13.31
N GLN A 239 2.61 6.62 14.33
CA GLN A 239 3.69 7.54 14.69
C GLN A 239 4.95 6.80 15.14
N SER A 240 4.82 5.79 15.98
CA SER A 240 5.94 4.99 16.49
C SER A 240 6.70 4.29 15.35
N ARG A 241 5.99 3.65 14.41
CA ARG A 241 6.59 3.02 13.23
C ARG A 241 7.28 4.04 12.32
N PHE A 242 6.70 5.22 12.17
CA PHE A 242 7.30 6.33 11.42
C PHE A 242 8.62 6.80 12.05
N ASP A 243 8.63 7.03 13.37
CA ASP A 243 9.83 7.42 14.12
C ASP A 243 10.91 6.32 14.08
N ARG A 244 10.48 5.06 14.04
CA ARG A 244 11.43 3.95 13.88
C ARG A 244 12.07 3.93 12.49
N PHE A 245 11.32 4.18 11.43
CA PHE A 245 11.90 4.37 10.09
C PHE A 245 12.92 5.50 10.07
N GLN A 246 12.63 6.62 10.72
CA GLN A 246 13.58 7.71 10.86
C GLN A 246 14.89 7.24 11.47
N GLN A 247 14.83 6.49 12.58
CA GLN A 247 16.01 5.94 13.25
C GLN A 247 16.79 4.95 12.38
N LEU A 248 16.10 4.15 11.56
CA LEU A 248 16.73 3.12 10.74
C LEU A 248 17.27 3.63 9.40
N MET A 249 16.75 4.72 8.87
CA MET A 249 17.02 5.13 7.50
C MET A 249 17.67 6.50 7.36
N GLU A 250 17.45 7.42 8.30
CA GLU A 250 18.04 8.76 8.20
C GLU A 250 19.55 8.76 8.51
N PRO A 251 20.35 9.59 7.79
CA PRO A 251 21.76 9.70 8.08
C PRO A 251 22.02 10.29 9.49
N GLY A 252 23.06 9.80 10.14
CA GLY A 252 23.47 10.31 11.46
C GLY A 252 22.70 9.73 12.64
N GLN A 253 21.71 8.89 12.45
CA GLN A 253 21.04 8.18 13.53
C GLN A 253 21.88 7.00 14.02
N PRO A 254 21.93 6.71 15.33
CA PRO A 254 22.81 5.67 15.90
C PRO A 254 22.55 4.26 15.36
N THR A 255 21.30 3.96 14.98
CA THR A 255 20.87 2.66 14.49
C THR A 255 20.64 2.63 12.97
N SER A 256 21.05 3.68 12.27
CA SER A 256 20.77 3.83 10.84
C SER A 256 21.55 2.85 9.97
N TYR A 257 20.88 2.34 8.99
CA TYR A 257 21.45 1.59 7.86
C TYR A 257 21.76 2.48 6.65
N TYR A 258 21.72 3.80 6.80
CA TYR A 258 22.02 4.74 5.71
C TYR A 258 23.37 4.41 5.05
N GLY A 259 23.40 4.34 3.71
CA GLY A 259 24.58 3.94 2.94
C GLY A 259 24.85 2.43 2.91
N GLN A 260 24.06 1.63 3.61
CA GLN A 260 24.23 0.18 3.72
C GLN A 260 23.00 -0.61 3.21
N ILE A 261 21.98 0.09 2.71
CA ILE A 261 20.72 -0.54 2.32
C ILE A 261 20.93 -1.36 1.05
N ASP A 262 20.71 -2.65 1.18
CA ASP A 262 20.64 -3.68 0.14
C ASP A 262 19.42 -4.58 0.40
N PRO A 263 19.11 -5.60 -0.41
CA PRO A 263 17.96 -6.48 -0.17
C PRO A 263 17.98 -7.18 1.19
N GLN A 264 19.15 -7.47 1.76
CA GLN A 264 19.23 -8.10 3.09
C GLN A 264 18.91 -7.09 4.19
N VAL A 265 19.41 -5.87 4.06
CA VAL A 265 19.11 -4.78 5.00
C VAL A 265 17.65 -4.36 4.88
N MET A 266 17.07 -4.33 3.68
CA MET A 266 15.63 -4.13 3.49
C MET A 266 14.79 -5.12 4.31
N ALA A 267 15.15 -6.41 4.24
CA ALA A 267 14.46 -7.44 5.04
C ALA A 267 14.62 -7.21 6.55
N ARG A 268 15.77 -6.70 7.00
CA ARG A 268 15.97 -6.34 8.41
C ARG A 268 15.12 -5.16 8.83
N ILE A 269 15.02 -4.13 7.99
CA ILE A 269 14.17 -2.95 8.25
C ILE A 269 12.70 -3.36 8.35
N LEU A 270 12.19 -4.13 7.38
CA LEU A 270 10.80 -4.60 7.39
C LEU A 270 10.48 -5.55 8.55
N ARG A 271 11.49 -6.20 9.14
CA ARG A 271 11.35 -7.11 10.28
C ARG A 271 11.84 -6.52 11.59
N ASP A 272 12.15 -5.23 11.60
CA ASP A 272 12.60 -4.57 12.83
C ASP A 272 11.47 -4.52 13.86
N ARG A 273 11.78 -4.96 15.08
CA ARG A 273 10.82 -5.09 16.20
C ARG A 273 11.20 -4.22 17.38
N VAL A 274 12.07 -3.22 17.16
CA VAL A 274 12.53 -2.35 18.23
C VAL A 274 11.61 -1.15 18.37
N ASN A 275 11.06 -0.97 19.56
CA ASN A 275 10.30 0.22 19.91
C ASN A 275 11.21 1.46 19.88
N PRO A 276 10.88 2.52 19.13
CA PRO A 276 11.75 3.67 18.95
C PRO A 276 12.01 4.47 20.24
N TYR A 277 11.13 4.37 21.21
CA TYR A 277 11.21 5.15 22.45
C TYR A 277 11.93 4.40 23.58
N THR A 278 11.68 3.11 23.73
CA THR A 278 12.29 2.29 24.77
C THR A 278 13.58 1.61 24.34
N GLN A 279 13.82 1.52 23.03
CA GLN A 279 14.94 0.79 22.40
C GLN A 279 14.97 -0.71 22.77
N GLN A 280 13.82 -1.26 23.13
CA GLN A 280 13.66 -2.67 23.44
C GLN A 280 12.98 -3.38 22.27
N ALA A 281 13.47 -4.57 21.95
CA ALA A 281 12.85 -5.42 20.94
C ALA A 281 11.71 -6.25 21.56
N SER A 282 10.59 -6.35 20.87
CA SER A 282 9.50 -7.23 21.28
C SER A 282 9.84 -8.70 21.03
N PRO A 283 9.41 -9.62 21.90
CA PRO A 283 9.55 -11.06 21.71
C PRO A 283 8.95 -11.53 20.38
N LEU A 284 9.56 -12.54 19.76
CA LEU A 284 9.11 -13.07 18.46
C LEU A 284 7.73 -13.73 18.50
N ASP A 285 7.31 -14.19 19.65
CA ASP A 285 6.01 -14.83 19.92
C ASP A 285 4.92 -13.83 20.35
N GLN A 286 5.28 -12.56 20.50
CA GLN A 286 4.33 -11.50 20.85
C GLN A 286 3.81 -10.83 19.59
N PHE A 287 2.53 -10.95 19.33
CA PHE A 287 1.86 -10.34 18.18
C PHE A 287 1.29 -8.95 18.45
N ASP A 288 1.28 -8.47 19.68
CA ASP A 288 0.64 -7.21 20.06
C ASP A 288 1.59 -6.00 20.10
N ASP A 289 2.80 -6.16 19.52
CA ASP A 289 3.72 -5.04 19.34
C ASP A 289 3.45 -4.33 18.00
N ASP A 290 2.85 -3.20 18.07
CA ASP A 290 2.56 -2.31 16.95
C ASP A 290 3.47 -1.08 16.87
N ALA A 291 4.55 -1.07 17.67
CA ALA A 291 5.44 0.08 17.78
C ALA A 291 6.59 0.10 16.75
N SER A 292 6.75 -0.93 15.93
CA SER A 292 7.85 -1.06 14.99
C SER A 292 7.43 -1.63 13.63
N PRO A 293 8.19 -1.40 12.54
CA PRO A 293 7.82 -1.83 11.18
C PRO A 293 7.57 -3.33 11.02
N GLY A 294 8.31 -4.18 11.74
CA GLY A 294 8.15 -5.63 11.74
C GLY A 294 7.37 -6.15 12.93
N GLY A 295 6.64 -5.29 13.62
CA GLY A 295 5.83 -5.64 14.78
C GLY A 295 4.62 -6.46 14.44
N ASN A 296 3.62 -6.29 15.21
CA ASN A 296 2.45 -7.12 15.20
C ASN A 296 1.65 -7.00 13.91
N GLY A 297 1.32 -8.10 13.32
CA GLY A 297 0.38 -8.12 12.22
C GLY A 297 0.96 -8.01 10.82
N ALA A 298 2.29 -8.02 10.64
CA ALA A 298 2.87 -8.11 9.30
C ALA A 298 2.39 -9.39 8.60
N LEU A 299 1.33 -9.27 7.80
CA LEU A 299 0.72 -10.39 7.07
C LEU A 299 1.57 -10.82 5.90
N ARG A 300 2.20 -9.86 5.23
CA ARG A 300 3.09 -10.07 4.11
C ARG A 300 3.98 -8.86 3.89
N GLN A 301 5.16 -9.14 3.39
CA GLN A 301 6.15 -8.14 3.03
C GLN A 301 6.61 -8.40 1.60
N ALA A 302 6.80 -7.34 0.83
CA ALA A 302 7.34 -7.38 -0.52
C ALA A 302 8.51 -6.40 -0.65
N MET A 303 9.53 -6.81 -1.38
CA MET A 303 10.71 -5.99 -1.65
C MET A 303 10.95 -5.95 -3.14
N TYR A 304 11.13 -4.76 -3.70
CA TYR A 304 11.31 -4.55 -5.13
C TYR A 304 12.66 -3.92 -5.43
N ASP A 305 13.34 -4.46 -6.45
CA ASP A 305 14.44 -3.82 -7.18
C ASP A 305 13.88 -3.46 -8.58
N PRO A 306 13.26 -2.28 -8.74
CA PRO A 306 12.57 -1.92 -9.97
C PRO A 306 13.52 -1.66 -11.15
N GLU A 307 14.80 -1.36 -10.90
CA GLU A 307 15.81 -1.22 -11.94
C GLU A 307 16.16 -2.57 -12.58
N ARG A 308 16.03 -3.68 -11.83
CA ARG A 308 16.32 -5.04 -12.30
C ARG A 308 15.06 -5.89 -12.49
N LEU A 309 13.89 -5.35 -12.23
CA LEU A 309 12.60 -6.05 -12.26
C LEU A 309 12.61 -7.30 -11.37
N LYS A 310 13.06 -7.16 -10.12
CA LYS A 310 13.08 -8.25 -9.13
C LYS A 310 12.09 -7.97 -8.01
N LEU A 311 11.39 -9.02 -7.61
CA LEU A 311 10.51 -9.10 -6.46
C LEU A 311 11.07 -10.15 -5.49
#